data_d715cd2c0834d0bac4c7807e98bf1474
#
_entry.id   d715cd2c0834d0bac4c7807e98bf1474
#
_cell.length_a   1.000
_cell.length_b   1.000
_cell.length_c   1.000
_cell.angle_alpha   90.00
_cell.angle_beta   90.00
_cell.angle_gamma   90.00
#
_symmetry.space_group_name_H-M   'P 1'
#
loop_
_entity.id
_entity.type
_entity.pdbx_description
1 polymer ?
#
loop_
_entity_poly.entity_id
_entity_poly.type
_entity_poly.pdbx_seq_one_letter_code
_entity_poly.pdbx_strand_id
1 'polypeptide(L)'
;MAMLAVKPQTLYAYVSRGLIRAVSAQPGSKGSLYYRQDVEVLQLRGRKDRPRVQTAQSALRIGGEPVLKSGITAITDEGPCYRGVKATDLARSGRPFEDCIELLWSGVLPARSLRWQAQSLPPAFDGFLDSIAAAAAVSNTRRLFSLSIEALAICRGANAELSAGASVLAARQLMQVLASMLGFLRERPRFEPAREHASLAEWLCGSLDLEASAANVQMLNAALIICADHELAPSTFVARIAASAGADLYSCVSSALGAFEGIFTGLGCDLAEDMLRRCPTPAKYVESLREIMLTRQPLPGYNHAIYPDGDPRAAVLLNLLHARAQKDKRAEIVLASIRAARARLKVMPSLNVGLAGVTVALGLPARTAGALMALARTAGWIAHVFEQRLAGFLVRPRVEYVGAITAAPR
;
A
#
# COMPACT_ATOMS: atom_id res chain seq x y z
N MET A 1 -29.43 14.69 -3.28
CA MET A 1 -30.57 14.40 -4.16
C MET A 1 -30.71 15.43 -5.28
N ALA A 2 -30.73 16.72 -4.99
CA ALA A 2 -30.82 17.76 -6.02
C ALA A 2 -29.73 17.65 -7.11
N MET A 3 -28.51 17.35 -6.74
CA MET A 3 -27.39 17.23 -7.69
C MET A 3 -27.53 16.09 -8.70
N LEU A 4 -28.11 14.94 -8.35
CA LEU A 4 -28.28 13.79 -9.26
C LEU A 4 -29.63 13.72 -9.95
N ALA A 5 -30.59 14.54 -9.55
CA ALA A 5 -31.98 14.53 -10.04
C ALA A 5 -32.63 13.10 -10.01
N VAL A 6 -32.28 12.30 -8.99
CA VAL A 6 -32.79 10.92 -8.82
C VAL A 6 -33.68 10.79 -7.60
N LYS A 7 -34.58 9.78 -7.64
CA LYS A 7 -35.45 9.41 -6.50
C LYS A 7 -34.60 8.85 -5.34
N PRO A 8 -35.03 8.97 -4.06
CA PRO A 8 -34.30 8.43 -2.90
C PRO A 8 -33.94 6.96 -3.05
N GLN A 9 -34.82 6.13 -3.57
CA GLN A 9 -34.59 4.70 -3.81
C GLN A 9 -33.42 4.44 -4.76
N THR A 10 -33.24 5.28 -5.79
CA THR A 10 -32.11 5.18 -6.73
C THR A 10 -30.81 5.57 -6.06
N LEU A 11 -30.83 6.56 -5.17
CA LEU A 11 -29.68 6.95 -4.39
C LEU A 11 -29.21 5.83 -3.45
N TYR A 12 -30.17 5.17 -2.77
CA TYR A 12 -29.88 3.98 -1.97
C TYR A 12 -29.30 2.83 -2.81
N ALA A 13 -29.81 2.61 -4.02
CA ALA A 13 -29.26 1.62 -4.94
C ALA A 13 -27.83 1.97 -5.38
N TYR A 14 -27.48 3.25 -5.51
CA TYR A 14 -26.11 3.66 -5.80
C TYR A 14 -25.18 3.43 -4.61
N VAL A 15 -25.64 3.68 -3.40
CA VAL A 15 -24.88 3.38 -2.17
C VAL A 15 -24.70 1.86 -2.01
N SER A 16 -25.78 1.07 -2.19
CA SER A 16 -25.72 -0.40 -2.07
C SER A 16 -24.77 -1.05 -3.12
N ARG A 17 -24.62 -0.42 -4.26
CA ARG A 17 -23.68 -0.87 -5.32
C ARG A 17 -22.28 -0.29 -5.16
N GLY A 18 -21.98 0.39 -4.06
CA GLY A 18 -20.68 1.02 -3.83
C GLY A 18 -20.35 2.19 -4.77
N LEU A 19 -21.35 2.72 -5.49
CA LEU A 19 -21.17 3.83 -6.43
C LEU A 19 -21.16 5.20 -5.74
N ILE A 20 -21.70 5.30 -4.52
CA ILE A 20 -21.62 6.49 -3.66
C ILE A 20 -21.31 6.02 -2.25
N ARG A 21 -20.28 6.58 -1.66
CA ARG A 21 -19.98 6.37 -0.24
C ARG A 21 -20.92 7.23 0.60
N ALA A 22 -21.43 6.65 1.68
CA ALA A 22 -22.31 7.33 2.62
C ALA A 22 -21.79 7.13 4.05
N VAL A 23 -21.93 8.18 4.86
CA VAL A 23 -21.65 8.15 6.30
C VAL A 23 -22.87 8.66 7.07
N SER A 24 -23.07 8.20 8.28
CA SER A 24 -24.14 8.73 9.14
C SER A 24 -23.87 10.21 9.46
N ALA A 25 -24.87 11.04 9.35
CA ALA A 25 -24.74 12.47 9.64
C ALA A 25 -24.43 12.73 11.13
N GLN A 26 -24.99 11.91 12.03
CA GLN A 26 -24.70 11.90 13.48
C GLN A 26 -25.00 10.50 14.04
N PRO A 27 -24.34 10.06 15.12
CA PRO A 27 -24.69 8.82 15.79
C PRO A 27 -26.17 8.81 16.19
N GLY A 28 -26.93 7.82 15.70
CA GLY A 28 -28.37 7.68 15.97
C GLY A 28 -29.31 8.49 15.09
N SER A 29 -28.83 9.30 14.14
CA SER A 29 -29.69 10.02 13.20
C SER A 29 -30.03 9.17 11.97
N LYS A 30 -31.23 9.35 11.40
CA LYS A 30 -31.66 8.73 10.14
C LYS A 30 -31.09 9.44 8.89
N GLY A 31 -30.25 10.48 9.08
CA GLY A 31 -29.64 11.24 7.99
C GLY A 31 -28.32 10.63 7.52
N SER A 32 -28.11 10.54 6.22
CA SER A 32 -26.86 10.12 5.60
C SER A 32 -26.21 11.28 4.86
N LEU A 33 -24.91 11.45 5.04
CA LEU A 33 -24.08 12.33 4.23
C LEU A 33 -23.41 11.51 3.12
N TYR A 34 -23.34 12.09 1.93
CA TYR A 34 -22.79 11.43 0.74
C TYR A 34 -21.55 12.17 0.28
N TYR A 35 -20.53 11.45 -0.15
CA TYR A 35 -19.34 12.06 -0.66
C TYR A 35 -19.62 12.82 -1.97
N ARG A 36 -19.36 14.13 -1.96
CA ARG A 36 -19.64 15.02 -3.09
C ARG A 36 -18.97 14.56 -4.37
N GLN A 37 -17.74 14.09 -4.29
CA GLN A 37 -16.94 13.62 -5.42
C GLN A 37 -17.57 12.42 -6.11
N ASP A 38 -18.12 11.46 -5.35
CA ASP A 38 -18.83 10.29 -5.90
C ASP A 38 -20.13 10.71 -6.63
N VAL A 39 -20.81 11.71 -6.06
CA VAL A 39 -22.02 12.30 -6.66
C VAL A 39 -21.68 13.02 -7.97
N GLU A 40 -20.60 13.79 -8.04
CA GLU A 40 -20.14 14.48 -9.25
C GLU A 40 -19.74 13.49 -10.36
N VAL A 41 -19.06 12.40 -10.01
CA VAL A 41 -18.71 11.33 -10.96
C VAL A 41 -19.99 10.68 -11.54
N LEU A 42 -21.01 10.45 -10.71
CA LEU A 42 -22.28 9.89 -11.18
C LEU A 42 -23.10 10.87 -12.02
N GLN A 43 -23.02 12.18 -11.77
CA GLN A 43 -23.63 13.21 -12.63
C GLN A 43 -23.05 13.17 -14.05
N LEU A 44 -21.75 13.02 -14.17
CA LEU A 44 -21.07 12.88 -15.47
C LEU A 44 -21.51 11.61 -16.23
N ARG A 45 -21.96 10.56 -15.50
CA ARG A 45 -22.49 9.31 -16.08
C ARG A 45 -23.99 9.39 -16.48
N GLY A 46 -24.76 10.27 -15.86
CA GLY A 46 -26.23 10.35 -16.03
C GLY A 46 -26.71 10.89 -17.38
N ARG A 47 -25.82 11.35 -18.25
CA ARG A 47 -26.12 11.70 -19.64
C ARG A 47 -25.92 10.50 -20.56
N LYS A 48 -26.99 9.68 -20.69
CA LYS A 48 -27.24 8.70 -21.76
C LYS A 48 -25.99 8.14 -22.46
N ASP A 49 -25.18 7.33 -21.76
CA ASP A 49 -24.28 6.43 -22.45
C ASP A 49 -24.23 5.10 -21.67
N ARG A 50 -24.57 4.02 -22.39
CA ARG A 50 -24.24 2.66 -21.98
C ARG A 50 -22.77 2.62 -21.60
N PRO A 51 -22.32 1.71 -20.71
CA PRO A 51 -20.91 1.60 -20.39
C PRO A 51 -20.12 1.45 -21.69
N ARG A 52 -19.58 2.54 -22.20
CA ARG A 52 -18.64 2.52 -23.29
C ARG A 52 -17.45 1.74 -22.78
N VAL A 53 -17.16 0.62 -23.41
CA VAL A 53 -15.84 0.01 -23.36
C VAL A 53 -14.90 1.07 -23.91
N GLN A 54 -14.40 1.95 -23.03
CA GLN A 54 -13.33 2.85 -23.44
C GLN A 54 -12.11 1.97 -23.70
N THR A 55 -11.74 1.86 -24.97
CA THR A 55 -10.50 1.19 -25.32
C THR A 55 -9.38 1.93 -24.58
N ALA A 56 -8.40 1.20 -24.07
CA ALA A 56 -7.23 1.77 -23.40
C ALA A 56 -6.57 2.92 -24.18
N GLN A 57 -6.69 2.93 -25.52
CA GLN A 57 -6.22 4.00 -26.38
C GLN A 57 -6.89 5.36 -26.14
N SER A 58 -8.17 5.42 -25.76
CA SER A 58 -8.84 6.69 -25.47
C SER A 58 -8.68 7.15 -24.01
N ALA A 59 -8.39 6.21 -23.10
CA ALA A 59 -8.20 6.50 -21.66
C ALA A 59 -6.72 6.73 -21.28
N LEU A 60 -5.77 6.34 -22.15
CA LEU A 60 -4.36 6.21 -21.85
C LEU A 60 -3.43 7.12 -22.67
N ARG A 61 -3.91 8.16 -23.37
CA ARG A 61 -3.03 9.05 -24.16
C ARG A 61 -3.25 10.51 -23.86
N ILE A 62 -2.22 11.13 -23.25
CA ILE A 62 -1.93 12.57 -23.36
C ILE A 62 -0.46 12.64 -23.79
N GLY A 63 -0.18 13.27 -24.94
CA GLY A 63 1.20 13.49 -25.39
C GLY A 63 2.01 12.25 -25.79
N GLY A 64 1.36 11.11 -26.11
CA GLY A 64 2.04 9.87 -26.56
C GLY A 64 2.27 8.83 -25.46
N GLU A 65 2.17 9.17 -24.19
CA GLU A 65 2.25 8.23 -23.08
C GLU A 65 0.86 7.78 -22.60
N PRO A 66 0.72 6.53 -22.14
CA PRO A 66 -0.52 6.06 -21.56
C PRO A 66 -0.76 6.74 -20.20
N VAL A 67 -1.85 7.48 -20.06
CA VAL A 67 -2.23 8.15 -18.81
C VAL A 67 -3.61 7.71 -18.36
N LEU A 68 -3.68 7.11 -17.18
CA LEU A 68 -4.93 6.83 -16.49
C LEU A 68 -5.21 7.98 -15.50
N LYS A 69 -6.35 8.66 -15.61
CA LYS A 69 -6.69 9.73 -14.68
C LYS A 69 -6.93 9.17 -13.27
N SER A 70 -6.29 9.77 -12.28
CA SER A 70 -6.44 9.45 -10.87
C SER A 70 -6.40 10.72 -10.03
N GLY A 71 -7.24 10.78 -9.00
CA GLY A 71 -7.24 11.84 -7.99
C GLY A 71 -6.63 11.38 -6.66
N ILE A 72 -5.91 10.23 -6.62
CA ILE A 72 -5.41 9.65 -5.36
C ILE A 72 -4.05 10.21 -5.01
N THR A 73 -3.07 10.06 -5.89
CA THR A 73 -1.69 10.49 -5.63
C THR A 73 -1.11 11.24 -6.82
N ALA A 74 -0.54 12.39 -6.54
CA ALA A 74 0.33 13.11 -7.46
C ALA A 74 1.79 12.95 -7.01
N ILE A 75 2.70 12.76 -7.97
CA ILE A 75 4.14 12.73 -7.72
C ILE A 75 4.71 14.14 -7.93
N THR A 76 5.45 14.63 -6.94
CA THR A 76 6.12 15.93 -6.97
C THR A 76 7.58 15.77 -6.55
N ASP A 77 8.39 16.81 -6.77
CA ASP A 77 9.80 16.84 -6.33
C ASP A 77 9.94 16.72 -4.80
N GLU A 78 8.88 17.07 -4.05
CA GLU A 78 8.82 16.94 -2.59
C GLU A 78 8.27 15.58 -2.12
N GLY A 79 8.02 14.67 -3.06
CA GLY A 79 7.47 13.34 -2.81
C GLY A 79 6.00 13.21 -3.20
N PRO A 80 5.35 12.09 -2.85
CA PRO A 80 3.95 11.88 -3.18
C PRO A 80 3.02 12.81 -2.38
N CYS A 81 1.98 13.30 -3.07
CA CYS A 81 0.86 14.04 -2.47
C CYS A 81 -0.39 13.19 -2.50
N TYR A 82 -0.89 12.78 -1.35
CA TYR A 82 -2.11 11.98 -1.18
C TYR A 82 -3.33 12.91 -1.13
N ARG A 83 -4.18 12.89 -2.16
CA ARG A 83 -5.37 13.76 -2.22
C ARG A 83 -5.04 15.24 -1.96
N GLY A 84 -3.88 15.71 -2.41
CA GLY A 84 -3.42 17.08 -2.24
C GLY A 84 -2.62 17.35 -0.95
N VAL A 85 -2.47 16.37 -0.05
CA VAL A 85 -1.67 16.48 1.17
C VAL A 85 -0.32 15.80 0.97
N LYS A 86 0.79 16.51 1.24
CA LYS A 86 2.13 15.94 1.12
C LYS A 86 2.31 14.77 2.10
N ALA A 87 2.69 13.61 1.59
CA ALA A 87 2.95 12.43 2.42
C ALA A 87 4.07 12.67 3.44
N THR A 88 5.07 13.47 3.07
CA THR A 88 6.17 13.86 3.95
C THR A 88 5.71 14.69 5.15
N ASP A 89 4.76 15.59 4.96
CA ASP A 89 4.19 16.41 6.05
C ASP A 89 3.26 15.57 6.93
N LEU A 90 2.46 14.71 6.29
CA LEU A 90 1.59 13.78 7.01
C LEU A 90 2.39 12.83 7.91
N ALA A 91 3.53 12.30 7.42
CA ALA A 91 4.42 11.44 8.20
C ALA A 91 5.08 12.15 9.39
N ARG A 92 5.29 13.49 9.28
CA ARG A 92 5.85 14.32 10.37
C ARG A 92 4.80 14.82 11.35
N SER A 93 3.54 14.83 10.98
CA SER A 93 2.45 15.45 11.75
C SER A 93 2.10 14.73 13.05
N GLY A 94 2.58 13.49 13.24
CA GLY A 94 2.18 12.63 14.36
C GLY A 94 0.79 12.00 14.24
N ARG A 95 0.07 12.23 13.14
CA ARG A 95 -1.22 11.59 12.87
C ARG A 95 -1.03 10.09 12.66
N PRO A 96 -1.98 9.24 13.12
CA PRO A 96 -1.90 7.80 12.90
C PRO A 96 -2.07 7.45 11.41
N PHE A 97 -1.56 6.30 11.02
CA PHE A 97 -1.65 5.82 9.64
C PHE A 97 -3.10 5.64 9.16
N GLU A 98 -4.01 5.36 10.07
CA GLU A 98 -5.45 5.28 9.80
C GLU A 98 -6.02 6.58 9.22
N ASP A 99 -5.54 7.75 9.67
CA ASP A 99 -5.94 9.04 9.09
C ASP A 99 -5.48 9.16 7.63
N CYS A 100 -4.27 8.67 7.32
CA CYS A 100 -3.75 8.59 5.97
C CYS A 100 -4.59 7.64 5.10
N ILE A 101 -4.97 6.49 5.62
CA ILE A 101 -5.83 5.53 4.94
C ILE A 101 -7.20 6.17 4.63
N GLU A 102 -7.82 6.82 5.60
CA GLU A 102 -9.11 7.49 5.40
C GLU A 102 -8.99 8.61 4.35
N LEU A 103 -7.91 9.38 4.37
CA LEU A 103 -7.64 10.37 3.32
C LEU A 103 -7.56 9.72 1.94
N LEU A 104 -6.82 8.64 1.78
CA LEU A 104 -6.70 7.92 0.51
C LEU A 104 -8.05 7.37 0.03
N TRP A 105 -8.83 6.76 0.94
CA TRP A 105 -10.07 6.07 0.58
C TRP A 105 -11.25 7.02 0.40
N SER A 106 -11.37 8.04 1.27
CA SER A 106 -12.51 8.95 1.28
C SER A 106 -12.24 10.30 0.59
N GLY A 107 -10.97 10.67 0.45
CA GLY A 107 -10.56 12.01 -0.01
C GLY A 107 -10.62 13.09 1.07
N VAL A 108 -10.91 12.72 2.33
CA VAL A 108 -11.02 13.67 3.45
C VAL A 108 -10.07 13.26 4.56
N LEU A 109 -9.19 14.19 4.97
CA LEU A 109 -8.39 14.01 6.18
C LEU A 109 -9.30 14.22 7.40
N PRO A 110 -9.42 13.23 8.32
CA PRO A 110 -10.28 13.37 9.48
C PRO A 110 -9.90 14.57 10.35
N ALA A 111 -10.88 15.34 10.83
CA ALA A 111 -10.62 16.48 11.72
C ALA A 111 -10.03 16.03 13.07
N ARG A 112 -10.48 14.88 13.57
CA ARG A 112 -9.93 14.19 14.76
C ARG A 112 -9.40 12.83 14.33
N SER A 113 -8.26 12.44 14.88
CA SER A 113 -7.67 11.13 14.58
C SER A 113 -8.60 9.99 14.91
N LEU A 114 -8.67 9.05 13.98
CA LEU A 114 -9.53 7.88 14.08
C LEU A 114 -8.80 6.73 14.77
N ARG A 115 -9.58 5.95 15.51
CA ARG A 115 -9.17 4.64 16.01
C ARG A 115 -10.12 3.61 15.42
N TRP A 116 -9.58 2.63 14.76
CA TRP A 116 -10.39 1.56 14.20
C TRP A 116 -10.78 0.57 15.30
N GLN A 117 -12.02 0.12 15.24
CA GLN A 117 -12.43 -1.02 16.04
C GLN A 117 -11.80 -2.29 15.48
N ALA A 118 -11.44 -3.20 16.38
CA ALA A 118 -10.98 -4.53 15.99
C ALA A 118 -12.12 -5.24 15.25
N GLN A 119 -11.82 -5.71 14.02
CA GLN A 119 -12.78 -6.45 13.22
C GLN A 119 -12.71 -7.94 13.59
N SER A 120 -13.86 -8.53 13.92
CA SER A 120 -13.95 -9.97 14.15
C SER A 120 -13.60 -10.76 12.89
N LEU A 121 -12.79 -11.78 13.02
CA LEU A 121 -12.49 -12.71 11.94
C LEU A 121 -13.63 -13.72 11.77
N PRO A 122 -13.87 -14.21 10.54
CA PRO A 122 -14.76 -15.35 10.36
C PRO A 122 -14.23 -16.55 11.15
N PRO A 123 -15.08 -17.33 11.86
CA PRO A 123 -14.63 -18.47 12.64
C PRO A 123 -13.82 -19.51 11.82
N ALA A 124 -14.18 -19.68 10.55
CA ALA A 124 -13.45 -20.59 9.65
C ALA A 124 -12.02 -20.12 9.36
N PHE A 125 -11.66 -18.85 9.60
CA PHE A 125 -10.33 -18.33 9.36
C PHE A 125 -9.30 -18.93 10.32
N ASP A 126 -9.69 -19.27 11.55
CA ASP A 126 -8.81 -19.89 12.53
C ASP A 126 -8.23 -21.21 12.03
N GLY A 127 -9.01 -22.00 11.28
CA GLY A 127 -8.54 -23.23 10.65
C GLY A 127 -7.42 -23.04 9.61
N PHE A 128 -7.28 -21.85 9.04
CA PHE A 128 -6.16 -21.53 8.13
C PHE A 128 -4.89 -21.09 8.88
N LEU A 129 -5.01 -20.58 10.12
CA LEU A 129 -3.87 -20.04 10.86
C LEU A 129 -2.81 -21.10 11.16
N ASP A 130 -3.21 -22.33 11.48
CA ASP A 130 -2.26 -23.44 11.73
C ASP A 130 -1.49 -23.79 10.45
N SER A 131 -2.16 -23.83 9.30
CA SER A 131 -1.54 -24.08 8.00
C SER A 131 -0.60 -22.93 7.60
N ILE A 132 -0.97 -21.70 7.89
CA ILE A 132 -0.15 -20.51 7.66
C ILE A 132 1.08 -20.54 8.58
N ALA A 133 0.92 -20.90 9.85
CA ALA A 133 2.01 -21.03 10.80
C ALA A 133 3.05 -22.08 10.35
N ALA A 134 2.58 -23.22 9.86
CA ALA A 134 3.46 -24.25 9.29
C ALA A 134 4.21 -23.75 8.05
N ALA A 135 3.56 -22.98 7.18
CA ALA A 135 4.16 -22.40 6.00
C ALA A 135 5.15 -21.27 6.31
N ALA A 136 5.01 -20.60 7.45
CA ALA A 136 5.85 -19.45 7.84
C ALA A 136 7.33 -19.82 7.98
N ALA A 137 7.63 -21.06 8.38
CA ALA A 137 9.00 -21.55 8.53
C ALA A 137 9.79 -21.65 7.21
N VAL A 138 9.09 -21.74 6.06
CA VAL A 138 9.70 -22.00 4.75
C VAL A 138 9.35 -20.94 3.70
N SER A 139 8.54 -19.95 4.05
CA SER A 139 7.99 -18.98 3.09
C SER A 139 8.36 -17.55 3.48
N ASN A 140 8.33 -16.63 2.50
CA ASN A 140 8.44 -15.21 2.81
C ASN A 140 7.08 -14.63 3.24
N THR A 141 7.10 -13.58 4.05
CA THR A 141 5.91 -12.97 4.65
C THR A 141 4.88 -12.50 3.63
N ARG A 142 5.31 -12.02 2.47
CA ARG A 142 4.37 -11.55 1.44
C ARG A 142 3.60 -12.73 0.81
N ARG A 143 4.21 -13.92 0.75
CA ARG A 143 3.49 -15.15 0.37
C ARG A 143 2.46 -15.54 1.43
N LEU A 144 2.79 -15.35 2.71
CA LEU A 144 1.81 -15.53 3.79
C LEU A 144 0.68 -14.50 3.69
N PHE A 145 0.96 -13.27 3.29
CA PHE A 145 -0.08 -12.29 3.00
C PHE A 145 -1.02 -12.76 1.90
N SER A 146 -0.49 -13.25 0.77
CA SER A 146 -1.32 -13.81 -0.31
C SER A 146 -2.22 -14.93 0.21
N LEU A 147 -1.66 -15.87 0.96
CA LEU A 147 -2.42 -16.98 1.54
C LEU A 147 -3.54 -16.49 2.48
N SER A 148 -3.25 -15.48 3.30
CA SER A 148 -4.23 -14.90 4.24
C SER A 148 -5.36 -14.14 3.53
N ILE A 149 -5.04 -13.44 2.44
CA ILE A 149 -6.01 -12.74 1.61
C ILE A 149 -6.98 -13.74 0.99
N GLU A 150 -6.46 -14.83 0.40
CA GLU A 150 -7.29 -15.89 -0.18
C GLU A 150 -8.11 -16.63 0.89
N ALA A 151 -7.53 -16.91 2.07
CA ALA A 151 -8.27 -17.48 3.19
C ALA A 151 -9.45 -16.59 3.62
N LEU A 152 -9.23 -15.27 3.72
CA LEU A 152 -10.31 -14.33 4.01
C LEU A 152 -11.40 -14.33 2.93
N ALA A 153 -11.00 -14.34 1.65
CA ALA A 153 -11.92 -14.39 0.53
C ALA A 153 -12.81 -15.65 0.59
N ILE A 154 -12.20 -16.81 0.85
CA ILE A 154 -12.92 -18.10 1.02
C ILE A 154 -13.91 -18.02 2.19
N CYS A 155 -13.46 -17.51 3.35
CA CYS A 155 -14.29 -17.44 4.55
C CYS A 155 -15.47 -16.46 4.42
N ARG A 156 -15.32 -15.39 3.63
CA ARG A 156 -16.35 -14.36 3.42
C ARG A 156 -17.32 -14.71 2.31
N GLY A 157 -16.94 -15.58 1.39
CA GLY A 157 -17.71 -15.92 0.19
C GLY A 157 -17.57 -14.86 -0.92
N ALA A 158 -17.91 -15.27 -2.14
CA ALA A 158 -17.77 -14.46 -3.32
C ALA A 158 -18.60 -13.18 -3.23
N ASN A 159 -17.94 -12.04 -3.53
CA ASN A 159 -18.57 -10.71 -3.63
C ASN A 159 -19.27 -10.19 -2.36
N ALA A 160 -19.11 -10.82 -1.20
CA ALA A 160 -19.73 -10.38 0.07
C ALA A 160 -19.38 -8.93 0.42
N GLU A 161 -18.19 -8.44 0.02
CA GLU A 161 -17.73 -7.07 0.25
C GLU A 161 -18.36 -6.03 -0.69
N LEU A 162 -19.09 -6.44 -1.73
CA LEU A 162 -19.75 -5.53 -2.67
C LEU A 162 -21.09 -4.98 -2.16
N SER A 163 -21.58 -5.46 -1.02
CA SER A 163 -22.75 -4.91 -0.37
C SER A 163 -22.48 -3.53 0.26
N ALA A 164 -23.54 -2.77 0.56
CA ALA A 164 -23.44 -1.40 1.06
C ALA A 164 -22.56 -1.29 2.31
N GLY A 165 -21.50 -0.50 2.24
CA GLY A 165 -20.55 -0.28 3.33
C GLY A 165 -19.61 -1.45 3.62
N ALA A 166 -19.88 -2.65 3.10
CA ALA A 166 -19.08 -3.85 3.36
C ALA A 166 -17.66 -3.73 2.79
N SER A 167 -17.48 -3.04 1.65
CA SER A 167 -16.16 -2.84 1.05
C SER A 167 -15.16 -2.13 1.98
N VAL A 168 -15.60 -1.11 2.74
CA VAL A 168 -14.73 -0.40 3.69
C VAL A 168 -14.44 -1.27 4.91
N LEU A 169 -15.43 -2.00 5.42
CA LEU A 169 -15.22 -2.92 6.54
C LEU A 169 -14.29 -4.07 6.15
N ALA A 170 -14.48 -4.65 4.97
CA ALA A 170 -13.60 -5.66 4.40
C ALA A 170 -12.17 -5.13 4.23
N ALA A 171 -12.02 -3.90 3.75
CA ALA A 171 -10.73 -3.24 3.60
C ALA A 171 -10.03 -3.04 4.96
N ARG A 172 -10.74 -2.56 5.99
CA ARG A 172 -10.21 -2.41 7.35
C ARG A 172 -9.81 -3.76 7.94
N GLN A 173 -10.67 -4.77 7.81
CA GLN A 173 -10.35 -6.13 8.27
C GLN A 173 -9.10 -6.67 7.57
N LEU A 174 -9.01 -6.50 6.25
CA LEU A 174 -7.83 -6.94 5.49
C LEU A 174 -6.55 -6.27 5.99
N MET A 175 -6.55 -4.95 6.19
CA MET A 175 -5.40 -4.23 6.76
C MET A 175 -5.02 -4.75 8.13
N GLN A 176 -6.01 -5.06 8.98
CA GLN A 176 -5.79 -5.60 10.31
C GLN A 176 -5.20 -7.02 10.26
N VAL A 177 -5.72 -7.88 9.39
CA VAL A 177 -5.16 -9.23 9.20
C VAL A 177 -3.72 -9.16 8.72
N LEU A 178 -3.41 -8.35 7.74
CA LEU A 178 -2.03 -8.21 7.24
C LEU A 178 -1.07 -7.67 8.33
N ALA A 179 -1.52 -6.75 9.18
CA ALA A 179 -0.74 -6.31 10.34
C ALA A 179 -0.50 -7.44 11.35
N SER A 180 -1.52 -8.26 11.62
CA SER A 180 -1.41 -9.45 12.49
C SER A 180 -0.45 -10.50 11.94
N MET A 181 -0.42 -10.66 10.63
CA MET A 181 0.45 -11.63 9.94
C MET A 181 1.94 -11.34 10.10
N LEU A 182 2.34 -10.08 10.41
CA LEU A 182 3.73 -9.78 10.70
C LEU A 182 4.25 -10.51 11.94
N GLY A 183 3.36 -10.97 12.82
CA GLY A 183 3.73 -11.82 13.96
C GLY A 183 4.34 -13.18 13.57
N PHE A 184 4.15 -13.63 12.32
CA PHE A 184 4.82 -14.81 11.80
C PHE A 184 6.30 -14.60 11.43
N LEU A 185 6.79 -13.36 11.43
CA LEU A 185 8.22 -13.06 11.28
C LEU A 185 9.04 -13.30 12.56
N ARG A 186 8.40 -13.48 13.69
CA ARG A 186 9.06 -13.65 14.99
C ARG A 186 9.78 -15.00 15.06
N GLU A 187 10.71 -15.14 16.00
CA GLU A 187 11.33 -16.43 16.33
C GLU A 187 10.30 -17.47 16.75
N ARG A 188 9.24 -17.03 17.43
CA ARG A 188 8.04 -17.84 17.73
C ARG A 188 6.87 -17.31 16.91
N PRO A 189 6.68 -17.82 15.70
CA PRO A 189 5.66 -17.34 14.79
C PRO A 189 4.25 -17.49 15.40
N ARG A 190 3.48 -16.40 15.36
CA ARG A 190 2.08 -16.43 15.79
C ARG A 190 1.30 -15.30 15.13
N PHE A 191 0.02 -15.54 14.94
CA PHE A 191 -0.93 -14.48 14.60
C PHE A 191 -1.14 -13.57 15.82
N GLU A 192 -0.97 -12.25 15.66
CA GLU A 192 -1.21 -11.30 16.73
C GLU A 192 -2.58 -10.63 16.50
N PRO A 193 -3.62 -10.98 17.29
CA PRO A 193 -4.97 -10.47 17.04
C PRO A 193 -5.07 -8.96 17.23
N ALA A 194 -6.07 -8.36 16.58
CA ALA A 194 -6.35 -6.94 16.67
C ALA A 194 -6.57 -6.50 18.13
N ARG A 195 -6.02 -5.34 18.47
CA ARG A 195 -6.18 -4.73 19.79
C ARG A 195 -7.13 -3.55 19.69
N GLU A 196 -8.15 -3.53 20.53
CA GLU A 196 -9.04 -2.38 20.61
C GLU A 196 -8.27 -1.13 21.03
N HIS A 197 -8.65 0.00 20.45
CA HIS A 197 -8.08 1.32 20.71
C HIS A 197 -6.59 1.52 20.37
N ALA A 198 -5.88 0.50 19.89
CA ALA A 198 -4.52 0.66 19.40
C ALA A 198 -4.52 1.17 17.94
N SER A 199 -3.57 2.06 17.60
CA SER A 199 -3.27 2.36 16.21
C SER A 199 -2.58 1.18 15.52
N LEU A 200 -2.62 1.12 14.20
CA LEU A 200 -1.90 0.10 13.43
C LEU A 200 -0.40 0.09 13.76
N ALA A 201 0.20 1.25 14.00
CA ALA A 201 1.61 1.32 14.37
C ALA A 201 1.89 0.77 15.78
N GLU A 202 1.02 1.05 16.76
CA GLU A 202 1.09 0.45 18.10
C GLU A 202 0.88 -1.06 18.05
N TRP A 203 -0.07 -1.50 17.24
CA TRP A 203 -0.32 -2.92 17.05
C TRP A 203 0.86 -3.64 16.39
N LEU A 204 1.48 -3.02 15.38
CA LEU A 204 2.68 -3.56 14.74
C LEU A 204 3.85 -3.73 15.72
N CYS A 205 3.99 -2.84 16.70
CA CYS A 205 4.97 -3.07 17.79
C CYS A 205 4.70 -4.40 18.48
N GLY A 206 3.44 -4.69 18.83
CA GLY A 206 3.05 -5.98 19.40
C GLY A 206 3.30 -7.15 18.44
N SER A 207 2.93 -7.02 17.16
CA SER A 207 3.13 -8.06 16.15
C SER A 207 4.61 -8.38 15.91
N LEU A 208 5.49 -7.41 16.05
CA LEU A 208 6.93 -7.52 15.77
C LEU A 208 7.80 -7.70 17.03
N ASP A 209 7.16 -7.90 18.18
CA ASP A 209 7.85 -8.05 19.48
C ASP A 209 8.74 -6.84 19.83
N LEU A 210 8.27 -5.66 19.46
CA LEU A 210 8.92 -4.39 19.67
C LEU A 210 8.20 -3.63 20.80
N GLU A 211 8.96 -2.99 21.69
CA GLU A 211 8.39 -2.09 22.69
C GLU A 211 7.60 -0.96 22.01
N ALA A 212 6.35 -0.75 22.43
CA ALA A 212 5.49 0.32 21.92
C ALA A 212 5.82 1.70 22.52
N SER A 213 7.11 2.06 22.60
CA SER A 213 7.54 3.40 22.98
C SER A 213 7.11 4.42 21.92
N ALA A 214 6.90 5.67 22.34
CA ALA A 214 6.49 6.74 21.42
C ALA A 214 7.42 6.88 20.20
N ALA A 215 8.73 6.69 20.41
CA ALA A 215 9.72 6.76 19.32
C ALA A 215 9.59 5.59 18.33
N ASN A 216 9.34 4.38 18.80
CA ASN A 216 9.15 3.21 17.95
C ASN A 216 7.84 3.30 17.15
N VAL A 217 6.76 3.68 17.84
CA VAL A 217 5.45 3.92 17.19
C VAL A 217 5.54 5.00 16.13
N GLN A 218 6.18 6.14 16.44
CA GLN A 218 6.38 7.23 15.48
C GLN A 218 7.16 6.76 14.23
N MET A 219 8.21 5.98 14.41
CA MET A 219 9.06 5.49 13.32
C MET A 219 8.30 4.52 12.40
N LEU A 220 7.56 3.57 12.97
CA LEU A 220 6.71 2.65 12.20
C LEU A 220 5.56 3.39 11.51
N ASN A 221 4.92 4.32 12.21
CA ASN A 221 3.82 5.11 11.66
C ASN A 221 4.26 5.96 10.46
N ALA A 222 5.41 6.64 10.57
CA ALA A 222 5.96 7.40 9.46
C ALA A 222 6.33 6.50 8.28
N ALA A 223 6.91 5.32 8.54
CA ALA A 223 7.21 4.34 7.51
C ALA A 223 5.95 3.88 6.76
N LEU A 224 4.87 3.58 7.47
CA LEU A 224 3.59 3.21 6.87
C LEU A 224 3.02 4.34 6.00
N ILE A 225 2.98 5.58 6.52
CA ILE A 225 2.45 6.74 5.78
C ILE A 225 3.23 6.97 4.49
N ILE A 226 4.56 6.97 4.56
CA ILE A 226 5.43 7.23 3.40
C ILE A 226 5.32 6.14 2.33
N CYS A 227 4.99 4.91 2.72
CA CYS A 227 4.85 3.77 1.82
C CYS A 227 3.43 3.60 1.27
N ALA A 228 2.42 4.34 1.77
CA ALA A 228 1.00 4.07 1.54
C ALA A 228 0.62 4.04 0.06
N ASP A 229 1.12 4.98 -0.75
CA ASP A 229 0.88 4.96 -2.19
C ASP A 229 2.02 5.63 -2.98
N HIS A 230 2.08 5.33 -4.28
CA HIS A 230 3.03 5.94 -5.21
C HIS A 230 2.49 5.89 -6.64
N GLU A 231 1.34 6.51 -6.87
CA GLU A 231 0.67 6.57 -8.18
C GLU A 231 0.44 5.18 -8.80
N LEU A 232 0.51 5.09 -10.14
CA LEU A 232 0.33 3.85 -10.89
C LEU A 232 1.60 2.99 -10.95
N ALA A 233 2.24 2.74 -9.80
CA ALA A 233 3.27 1.71 -9.73
C ALA A 233 2.73 0.37 -10.29
N PRO A 234 3.58 -0.54 -10.82
CA PRO A 234 3.11 -1.77 -11.47
C PRO A 234 2.07 -2.55 -10.69
N SER A 235 2.24 -2.70 -9.38
CA SER A 235 1.27 -3.38 -8.51
C SER A 235 -0.06 -2.62 -8.40
N THR A 236 -0.02 -1.29 -8.33
CA THR A 236 -1.21 -0.44 -8.30
C THR A 236 -1.99 -0.54 -9.62
N PHE A 237 -1.28 -0.57 -10.75
CA PHE A 237 -1.90 -0.75 -12.06
C PHE A 237 -2.59 -2.10 -12.19
N VAL A 238 -1.97 -3.18 -11.68
CA VAL A 238 -2.57 -4.53 -11.65
C VAL A 238 -3.84 -4.54 -10.80
N ALA A 239 -3.84 -3.89 -9.62
CA ALA A 239 -5.06 -3.74 -8.82
C ALA A 239 -6.20 -3.06 -9.60
N ARG A 240 -5.90 -2.00 -10.35
CA ARG A 240 -6.89 -1.30 -11.19
C ARG A 240 -7.38 -2.15 -12.35
N ILE A 241 -6.51 -2.92 -13.00
CA ILE A 241 -6.92 -3.87 -14.05
C ILE A 241 -7.92 -4.87 -13.49
N ALA A 242 -7.59 -5.53 -12.37
CA ALA A 242 -8.47 -6.50 -11.72
C ALA A 242 -9.82 -5.86 -11.33
N ALA A 243 -9.80 -4.69 -10.70
CA ALA A 243 -10.99 -3.94 -10.33
C ALA A 243 -11.85 -3.56 -11.54
N SER A 244 -11.23 -3.17 -12.67
CA SER A 244 -11.91 -2.81 -13.91
C SER A 244 -12.62 -4.00 -14.54
N ALA A 245 -12.11 -5.21 -14.32
CA ALA A 245 -12.71 -6.46 -14.76
C ALA A 245 -13.84 -6.96 -13.84
N GLY A 246 -14.11 -6.25 -12.73
CA GLY A 246 -15.17 -6.61 -11.79
C GLY A 246 -14.75 -7.59 -10.70
N ALA A 247 -13.43 -7.82 -10.50
CA ALA A 247 -12.95 -8.67 -9.42
C ALA A 247 -13.29 -8.09 -8.03
N ASP A 248 -13.45 -8.96 -7.04
CA ASP A 248 -13.64 -8.56 -5.65
C ASP A 248 -12.38 -7.90 -5.07
N LEU A 249 -12.50 -7.32 -3.87
CA LEU A 249 -11.41 -6.59 -3.23
C LEU A 249 -10.20 -7.48 -2.93
N TYR A 250 -10.45 -8.70 -2.46
CA TYR A 250 -9.39 -9.64 -2.11
C TYR A 250 -8.59 -10.05 -3.34
N SER A 251 -9.27 -10.39 -4.42
CA SER A 251 -8.65 -10.70 -5.73
C SER A 251 -7.86 -9.52 -6.30
N CYS A 252 -8.37 -8.29 -6.15
CA CYS A 252 -7.65 -7.09 -6.59
C CYS A 252 -6.34 -6.90 -5.80
N VAL A 253 -6.38 -7.05 -4.47
CA VAL A 253 -5.20 -6.89 -3.60
C VAL A 253 -4.22 -8.04 -3.77
N SER A 254 -4.71 -9.28 -3.90
CA SER A 254 -3.88 -10.47 -4.17
C SER A 254 -3.12 -10.33 -5.49
N SER A 255 -3.79 -9.88 -6.55
CA SER A 255 -3.17 -9.61 -7.85
C SER A 255 -2.09 -8.52 -7.77
N ALA A 256 -2.37 -7.43 -7.05
CA ALA A 256 -1.41 -6.37 -6.81
C ALA A 256 -0.18 -6.87 -6.04
N LEU A 257 -0.40 -7.70 -5.02
CA LEU A 257 0.68 -8.28 -4.22
C LEU A 257 1.55 -9.21 -5.07
N GLY A 258 0.97 -9.99 -5.99
CA GLY A 258 1.73 -10.78 -6.96
C GLY A 258 2.67 -9.93 -7.81
N ALA A 259 2.21 -8.81 -8.33
CA ALA A 259 3.06 -7.87 -9.07
C ALA A 259 4.09 -7.15 -8.17
N PHE A 260 3.80 -7.02 -6.88
CA PHE A 260 4.69 -6.40 -5.89
C PHE A 260 5.90 -7.29 -5.52
N GLU A 261 5.86 -8.59 -5.81
CA GLU A 261 6.98 -9.52 -5.55
C GLU A 261 8.21 -9.26 -6.43
N GLY A 262 8.10 -8.39 -7.43
CA GLY A 262 9.20 -8.08 -8.35
C GLY A 262 10.38 -7.36 -7.72
N ILE A 263 11.55 -7.47 -8.37
CA ILE A 263 12.83 -6.85 -7.92
C ILE A 263 12.77 -5.31 -7.83
N PHE A 264 11.93 -4.68 -8.64
CA PHE A 264 11.76 -3.23 -8.64
C PHE A 264 10.76 -2.73 -7.58
N THR A 265 10.19 -3.63 -6.78
CA THR A 265 9.18 -3.36 -5.77
C THR A 265 9.56 -4.01 -4.44
N GLY A 266 8.77 -4.94 -3.93
CA GLY A 266 8.96 -5.55 -2.61
C GLY A 266 10.28 -6.28 -2.42
N LEU A 267 10.74 -7.03 -3.42
CA LEU A 267 12.03 -7.71 -3.36
C LEU A 267 13.20 -6.71 -3.25
N GLY A 268 13.08 -5.53 -3.87
CA GLY A 268 14.09 -4.48 -3.75
C GLY A 268 14.29 -3.98 -2.32
N CYS A 269 13.22 -3.95 -1.50
CA CYS A 269 13.30 -3.63 -0.07
C CYS A 269 14.06 -4.72 0.70
N ASP A 270 13.74 -5.99 0.45
CA ASP A 270 14.40 -7.11 1.12
C ASP A 270 15.88 -7.18 0.79
N LEU A 271 16.25 -6.93 -0.47
CA LEU A 271 17.66 -6.90 -0.89
C LEU A 271 18.43 -5.77 -0.19
N ALA A 272 17.83 -4.59 -0.04
CA ALA A 272 18.42 -3.48 0.70
C ALA A 272 18.58 -3.80 2.19
N GLU A 273 17.57 -4.46 2.80
CA GLU A 273 17.61 -4.90 4.19
C GLU A 273 18.67 -5.97 4.42
N ASP A 274 18.74 -7.00 3.56
CA ASP A 274 19.73 -8.06 3.64
C ASP A 274 21.15 -7.52 3.54
N MET A 275 21.36 -6.52 2.70
CA MET A 275 22.67 -5.90 2.55
C MET A 275 23.09 -5.13 3.81
N LEU A 276 22.19 -4.36 4.42
CA LEU A 276 22.46 -3.67 5.67
C LEU A 276 22.76 -4.65 6.81
N ARG A 277 22.03 -5.78 6.87
CA ARG A 277 22.23 -6.82 7.91
C ARG A 277 23.57 -7.55 7.77
N ARG A 278 23.97 -7.86 6.55
CA ARG A 278 25.22 -8.59 6.27
C ARG A 278 26.48 -7.74 6.42
N CYS A 279 26.35 -6.43 6.41
CA CYS A 279 27.48 -5.50 6.45
C CYS A 279 27.60 -4.80 7.81
N PRO A 280 28.37 -5.34 8.77
CA PRO A 280 28.45 -4.82 10.14
C PRO A 280 29.18 -3.47 10.24
N THR A 281 29.86 -3.02 9.17
CA THR A 281 30.59 -1.76 9.15
C THR A 281 30.29 -0.95 7.88
N PRO A 282 30.36 0.40 7.96
CA PRO A 282 30.20 1.26 6.79
C PRO A 282 31.18 0.95 5.65
N ALA A 283 32.41 0.55 5.96
CA ALA A 283 33.42 0.19 4.97
C ALA A 283 33.00 -1.04 4.15
N LYS A 284 32.58 -2.10 4.84
CA LYS A 284 32.11 -3.34 4.20
C LYS A 284 30.82 -3.12 3.39
N TYR A 285 29.93 -2.27 3.88
CA TYR A 285 28.73 -1.90 3.15
C TYR A 285 29.03 -1.21 1.82
N VAL A 286 29.97 -0.24 1.82
CA VAL A 286 30.41 0.45 0.60
C VAL A 286 31.08 -0.51 -0.37
N GLU A 287 31.93 -1.43 0.13
CA GLU A 287 32.59 -2.45 -0.69
C GLU A 287 31.56 -3.35 -1.40
N SER A 288 30.59 -3.89 -0.66
CA SER A 288 29.53 -4.74 -1.22
C SER A 288 28.69 -4.00 -2.28
N LEU A 289 28.35 -2.73 -2.06
CA LEU A 289 27.67 -1.93 -3.09
C LEU A 289 28.54 -1.72 -4.34
N ARG A 290 29.86 -1.51 -4.16
CA ARG A 290 30.79 -1.35 -5.29
C ARG A 290 30.87 -2.63 -6.14
N GLU A 291 30.87 -3.79 -5.51
CA GLU A 291 30.83 -5.09 -6.20
C GLU A 291 29.58 -5.21 -7.07
N ILE A 292 28.41 -4.83 -6.55
CA ILE A 292 27.15 -4.83 -7.33
C ILE A 292 27.25 -3.85 -8.52
N MET A 293 27.82 -2.66 -8.32
CA MET A 293 27.99 -1.70 -9.42
C MET A 293 28.83 -2.28 -10.58
N LEU A 294 29.79 -3.13 -10.30
CA LEU A 294 30.60 -3.80 -11.34
C LEU A 294 29.79 -4.79 -12.18
N THR A 295 28.72 -5.35 -11.62
CA THR A 295 27.83 -6.29 -12.33
C THR A 295 26.78 -5.60 -13.21
N ARG A 296 26.70 -4.26 -13.19
CA ARG A 296 25.68 -3.45 -13.85
C ARG A 296 24.23 -3.77 -13.41
N GLN A 297 24.08 -4.42 -12.27
CA GLN A 297 22.75 -4.65 -11.68
C GLN A 297 22.25 -3.40 -10.94
N PRO A 298 20.92 -3.21 -10.83
CA PRO A 298 20.36 -2.13 -10.03
C PRO A 298 20.85 -2.22 -8.58
N LEU A 299 21.28 -1.10 -8.01
CA LEU A 299 21.67 -1.03 -6.60
C LEU A 299 20.46 -1.09 -5.70
N PRO A 300 20.34 -2.07 -4.81
CA PRO A 300 19.21 -2.16 -3.90
C PRO A 300 19.11 -0.92 -3.00
N GLY A 301 18.01 -0.19 -3.12
CA GLY A 301 17.73 0.96 -2.26
C GLY A 301 18.39 2.28 -2.67
N TYR A 302 18.95 2.39 -3.88
CA TYR A 302 19.60 3.62 -4.36
C TYR A 302 19.13 4.04 -5.75
N ASN A 303 19.33 5.33 -6.06
CA ASN A 303 19.12 5.95 -7.36
C ASN A 303 17.70 5.72 -7.93
N HIS A 304 16.69 6.23 -7.24
CA HIS A 304 15.30 6.14 -7.69
C HIS A 304 15.09 6.97 -8.96
N ALA A 305 14.53 6.36 -10.01
CA ALA A 305 14.39 7.01 -11.32
C ALA A 305 13.58 8.32 -11.30
N ILE A 306 12.54 8.39 -10.45
CA ILE A 306 11.68 9.58 -10.33
C ILE A 306 12.34 10.67 -9.46
N TYR A 307 13.28 10.31 -8.58
CA TYR A 307 13.95 11.23 -7.64
C TYR A 307 15.47 11.18 -7.81
N PRO A 308 16.01 11.66 -8.93
CA PRO A 308 17.45 11.55 -9.23
C PRO A 308 18.32 12.32 -8.24
N ASP A 309 17.83 13.43 -7.68
CA ASP A 309 18.54 14.27 -6.72
C ASP A 309 18.38 13.82 -5.27
N GLY A 310 17.58 12.78 -5.01
CA GLY A 310 17.32 12.18 -3.72
C GLY A 310 15.83 12.00 -3.45
N ASP A 311 15.50 10.88 -2.82
CA ASP A 311 14.12 10.50 -2.54
C ASP A 311 13.61 11.19 -1.27
N PRO A 312 12.63 12.11 -1.35
CA PRO A 312 12.08 12.81 -0.19
C PRO A 312 11.48 11.86 0.86
N ARG A 313 11.01 10.70 0.42
CA ARG A 313 10.47 9.65 1.31
C ARG A 313 11.59 9.04 2.16
N ALA A 314 12.73 8.75 1.53
CA ALA A 314 13.91 8.30 2.26
C ALA A 314 14.41 9.35 3.25
N ALA A 315 14.38 10.63 2.88
CA ALA A 315 14.82 11.71 3.76
C ALA A 315 14.02 11.76 5.08
N VAL A 316 12.69 11.53 5.05
CA VAL A 316 11.87 11.45 6.27
C VAL A 316 12.37 10.34 7.19
N LEU A 317 12.57 9.13 6.66
CA LEU A 317 13.01 7.98 7.45
C LEU A 317 14.44 8.13 7.97
N LEU A 318 15.34 8.67 7.16
CA LEU A 318 16.73 8.93 7.55
C LEU A 318 16.84 10.01 8.63
N ASN A 319 15.94 11.00 8.66
CA ASN A 319 15.88 11.99 9.74
C ASN A 319 15.45 11.35 11.08
N LEU A 320 14.48 10.44 11.05
CA LEU A 320 14.07 9.68 12.25
C LEU A 320 15.20 8.76 12.73
N LEU A 321 15.91 8.11 11.79
CA LEU A 321 17.10 7.33 12.11
C LEU A 321 18.21 8.18 12.70
N HIS A 322 18.40 9.41 12.22
CA HIS A 322 19.40 10.32 12.76
C HIS A 322 19.10 10.70 14.23
N ALA A 323 17.85 11.00 14.54
CA ALA A 323 17.45 11.28 15.92
C ALA A 323 17.69 10.05 16.84
N ARG A 324 17.37 8.84 16.34
CA ARG A 324 17.61 7.60 17.09
C ARG A 324 19.09 7.29 17.28
N ALA A 325 19.92 7.53 16.27
CA ALA A 325 21.36 7.26 16.29
C ALA A 325 22.13 7.96 17.41
N GLN A 326 21.54 9.01 18.01
CA GLN A 326 22.13 9.69 19.18
C GLN A 326 22.17 8.80 20.43
N LYS A 327 21.31 7.75 20.50
CA LYS A 327 21.13 6.90 21.67
C LYS A 327 21.19 5.40 21.36
N ASP A 328 21.29 5.03 20.09
CA ASP A 328 21.21 3.64 19.65
C ASP A 328 22.35 3.32 18.67
N LYS A 329 23.28 2.48 19.12
CA LYS A 329 24.48 2.08 18.35
C LYS A 329 24.13 1.40 17.03
N ARG A 330 23.05 0.64 16.97
CA ARG A 330 22.60 -0.04 15.74
C ARG A 330 22.13 0.98 14.72
N ALA A 331 21.32 1.95 15.12
CA ALA A 331 20.90 3.06 14.28
C ALA A 331 22.08 3.92 13.80
N GLU A 332 23.10 4.14 14.65
CA GLU A 332 24.34 4.85 14.29
C GLU A 332 25.06 4.14 13.14
N ILE A 333 25.29 2.82 13.27
CA ILE A 333 26.00 2.02 12.25
C ILE A 333 25.23 2.03 10.92
N VAL A 334 23.91 1.82 10.95
CA VAL A 334 23.05 1.86 9.76
C VAL A 334 23.14 3.21 9.07
N LEU A 335 22.99 4.29 9.81
CA LEU A 335 23.05 5.64 9.27
C LEU A 335 24.43 5.98 8.71
N ALA A 336 25.50 5.59 9.40
CA ALA A 336 26.88 5.76 8.94
C ALA A 336 27.14 4.99 7.65
N SER A 337 26.59 3.78 7.51
CA SER A 337 26.71 2.96 6.29
C SER A 337 26.03 3.64 5.10
N ILE A 338 24.80 4.13 5.26
CA ILE A 338 24.07 4.84 4.20
C ILE A 338 24.77 6.16 3.81
N ARG A 339 25.26 6.92 4.80
CA ARG A 339 26.02 8.15 4.55
C ARG A 339 27.35 7.88 3.84
N ALA A 340 28.07 6.83 4.22
CA ALA A 340 29.31 6.42 3.58
C ALA A 340 29.10 6.02 2.11
N ALA A 341 28.03 5.29 1.81
CA ALA A 341 27.64 4.94 0.44
C ALA A 341 27.39 6.20 -0.39
N ARG A 342 26.56 7.12 0.12
CA ARG A 342 26.28 8.39 -0.56
C ARG A 342 27.57 9.20 -0.82
N ALA A 343 28.42 9.32 0.18
CA ALA A 343 29.64 10.14 0.07
C ALA A 343 30.68 9.53 -0.88
N ARG A 344 30.90 8.21 -0.82
CA ARG A 344 31.99 7.53 -1.54
C ARG A 344 31.59 7.03 -2.93
N LEU A 345 30.33 6.62 -3.11
CA LEU A 345 29.85 6.08 -4.38
C LEU A 345 28.99 7.07 -5.16
N LYS A 346 28.66 8.23 -4.58
CA LYS A 346 27.80 9.27 -5.19
C LYS A 346 26.38 8.75 -5.55
N VAL A 347 25.90 7.78 -4.80
CA VAL A 347 24.55 7.20 -4.97
C VAL A 347 23.56 7.87 -4.03
N MET A 348 22.33 8.05 -4.49
CA MET A 348 21.28 8.71 -3.73
C MET A 348 20.36 7.69 -3.05
N PRO A 349 20.20 7.74 -1.71
CA PRO A 349 19.32 6.84 -0.99
C PRO A 349 17.87 6.96 -1.49
N SER A 350 17.18 5.84 -1.70
CA SER A 350 15.76 5.77 -2.01
C SER A 350 14.94 5.24 -0.83
N LEU A 351 13.62 5.23 -0.97
CA LEU A 351 12.70 4.71 0.03
C LEU A 351 13.12 3.33 0.55
N ASN A 352 13.56 2.43 -0.34
CA ASN A 352 13.87 1.04 0.04
C ASN A 352 15.00 0.96 1.08
N VAL A 353 16.10 1.70 0.89
CA VAL A 353 17.18 1.71 1.90
C VAL A 353 16.78 2.50 3.15
N GLY A 354 15.94 3.52 3.02
CA GLY A 354 15.39 4.24 4.18
C GLY A 354 14.55 3.31 5.07
N LEU A 355 13.66 2.54 4.46
CA LEU A 355 12.80 1.58 5.15
C LEU A 355 13.62 0.41 5.72
N ALA A 356 14.54 -0.15 4.95
CA ALA A 356 15.49 -1.17 5.41
C ALA A 356 16.31 -0.66 6.62
N GLY A 357 16.75 0.59 6.58
CA GLY A 357 17.44 1.23 7.69
C GLY A 357 16.59 1.29 8.96
N VAL A 358 15.29 1.62 8.83
CA VAL A 358 14.34 1.62 9.96
C VAL A 358 14.22 0.23 10.57
N THR A 359 13.98 -0.80 9.75
CA THR A 359 13.78 -2.18 10.26
C THR A 359 15.03 -2.75 10.92
N VAL A 360 16.20 -2.50 10.33
CA VAL A 360 17.48 -2.95 10.92
C VAL A 360 17.80 -2.19 12.20
N ALA A 361 17.60 -0.88 12.25
CA ALA A 361 17.84 -0.08 13.45
C ALA A 361 16.90 -0.45 14.62
N LEU A 362 15.64 -0.74 14.32
CA LEU A 362 14.68 -1.23 15.32
C LEU A 362 14.95 -2.69 15.76
N GLY A 363 15.85 -3.40 15.13
CA GLY A 363 16.14 -4.79 15.44
C GLY A 363 15.05 -5.77 15.04
N LEU A 364 14.20 -5.37 14.09
CA LEU A 364 13.08 -6.19 13.64
C LEU A 364 13.57 -7.45 12.89
N PRO A 365 12.76 -8.49 12.78
CA PRO A 365 13.11 -9.69 12.02
C PRO A 365 13.49 -9.39 10.57
N ALA A 366 14.25 -10.27 9.92
CA ALA A 366 14.57 -10.14 8.50
C ALA A 366 13.31 -10.21 7.65
N ARG A 367 13.32 -9.53 6.48
CA ARG A 367 12.18 -9.43 5.55
C ARG A 367 11.04 -8.53 6.05
N THR A 368 11.24 -7.82 7.16
CA THR A 368 10.23 -6.88 7.67
C THR A 368 10.07 -5.66 6.75
N ALA A 369 11.14 -5.19 6.10
CA ALA A 369 11.05 -4.00 5.23
C ALA A 369 10.07 -4.21 4.07
N GLY A 370 10.19 -5.30 3.33
CA GLY A 370 9.28 -5.63 2.23
C GLY A 370 7.84 -5.89 2.71
N ALA A 371 7.69 -6.52 3.87
CA ALA A 371 6.37 -6.79 4.46
C ALA A 371 5.67 -5.50 4.93
N LEU A 372 6.37 -4.59 5.59
CA LEU A 372 5.84 -3.27 5.97
C LEU A 372 5.44 -2.45 4.75
N MET A 373 6.26 -2.47 3.70
CA MET A 373 5.93 -1.77 2.46
C MET A 373 4.69 -2.36 1.78
N ALA A 374 4.53 -3.69 1.77
CA ALA A 374 3.35 -4.35 1.23
C ALA A 374 2.09 -4.00 2.03
N LEU A 375 2.15 -4.09 3.37
CA LEU A 375 1.06 -3.70 4.25
C LEU A 375 0.64 -2.24 3.99
N ALA A 376 1.58 -1.31 4.02
CA ALA A 376 1.29 0.10 3.81
C ALA A 376 0.70 0.36 2.42
N ARG A 377 1.28 -0.24 1.37
CA ARG A 377 0.86 -0.08 -0.02
C ARG A 377 -0.52 -0.66 -0.30
N THR A 378 -0.97 -1.61 0.51
CA THR A 378 -2.34 -2.15 0.42
C THR A 378 -3.38 -1.04 0.60
N ALA A 379 -3.12 -0.02 1.43
CA ALA A 379 -4.01 1.14 1.56
C ALA A 379 -4.18 1.88 0.22
N GLY A 380 -3.09 2.11 -0.50
CA GLY A 380 -3.11 2.71 -1.83
C GLY A 380 -3.80 1.83 -2.87
N TRP A 381 -3.50 0.52 -2.90
CA TRP A 381 -4.18 -0.40 -3.82
C TRP A 381 -5.69 -0.37 -3.63
N ILE A 382 -6.16 -0.40 -2.39
CA ILE A 382 -7.59 -0.33 -2.06
C ILE A 382 -8.20 1.00 -2.52
N ALA A 383 -7.50 2.13 -2.31
CA ALA A 383 -7.95 3.43 -2.81
C ALA A 383 -8.14 3.42 -4.34
N HIS A 384 -7.18 2.85 -5.06
CA HIS A 384 -7.22 2.71 -6.51
C HIS A 384 -8.31 1.73 -7.00
N VAL A 385 -8.58 0.65 -6.25
CA VAL A 385 -9.72 -0.26 -6.50
C VAL A 385 -11.04 0.51 -6.38
N PHE A 386 -11.22 1.28 -5.31
CA PHE A 386 -12.43 2.08 -5.12
C PHE A 386 -12.61 3.12 -6.23
N GLU A 387 -11.55 3.84 -6.59
CA GLU A 387 -11.59 4.81 -7.69
C GLU A 387 -11.92 4.13 -9.02
N GLN A 388 -11.32 2.97 -9.33
CA GLN A 388 -11.58 2.25 -10.57
C GLN A 388 -13.02 1.72 -10.65
N ARG A 389 -13.56 1.20 -9.55
CA ARG A 389 -14.97 0.79 -9.48
C ARG A 389 -15.91 1.97 -9.73
N LEU A 390 -15.60 3.15 -9.17
CA LEU A 390 -16.36 4.38 -9.43
C LEU A 390 -16.21 4.84 -10.89
N ALA A 391 -15.04 4.72 -11.48
CA ALA A 391 -14.79 5.07 -12.87
C ALA A 391 -15.60 4.19 -13.85
N GLY A 392 -15.79 2.91 -13.54
CA GLY A 392 -16.75 2.00 -14.19
C GLY A 392 -16.44 1.64 -15.64
N PHE A 393 -15.17 1.74 -16.07
CA PHE A 393 -14.74 1.30 -17.39
C PHE A 393 -13.69 0.19 -17.28
N LEU A 394 -13.69 -0.70 -18.28
CA LEU A 394 -12.71 -1.77 -18.39
C LEU A 394 -11.36 -1.22 -18.91
N VAL A 395 -10.29 -1.45 -18.17
CA VAL A 395 -8.91 -1.16 -18.59
C VAL A 395 -8.42 -2.34 -19.44
N ARG A 396 -8.45 -2.17 -20.75
CA ARG A 396 -8.02 -3.21 -21.70
C ARG A 396 -7.06 -2.64 -22.75
N PRO A 397 -5.73 -2.74 -22.54
CA PRO A 397 -4.74 -2.40 -23.55
C PRO A 397 -4.91 -3.24 -24.81
N ARG A 398 -4.60 -2.66 -25.97
CA ARG A 398 -4.48 -3.43 -27.21
C ARG A 398 -3.02 -3.80 -27.45
N VAL A 399 -2.82 -4.95 -28.13
CA VAL A 399 -1.50 -5.40 -28.56
C VAL A 399 -1.36 -5.17 -30.06
N GLU A 400 -0.18 -4.76 -30.48
CA GLU A 400 0.26 -4.85 -31.88
C GLU A 400 0.91 -6.22 -32.09
N TYR A 401 0.30 -7.05 -32.93
CA TYR A 401 0.83 -8.38 -33.22
C TYR A 401 2.00 -8.28 -34.22
N VAL A 402 3.17 -8.68 -33.78
CA VAL A 402 4.42 -8.66 -34.57
C VAL A 402 4.88 -10.03 -35.05
N GLY A 403 4.09 -11.09 -34.82
CA GLY A 403 4.40 -12.44 -35.27
C GLY A 403 3.97 -12.68 -36.71
N ALA A 404 4.46 -13.77 -37.32
CA ALA A 404 4.03 -14.20 -38.67
C ALA A 404 2.55 -14.61 -38.67
N ILE A 405 1.78 -14.09 -39.61
CA ILE A 405 0.42 -14.55 -39.88
C ILE A 405 0.54 -15.56 -41.03
N THR A 406 0.37 -16.84 -40.73
CA THR A 406 0.21 -17.86 -41.79
C THR A 406 -1.14 -17.64 -42.45
N ALA A 407 -1.13 -17.34 -43.75
CA ALA A 407 -2.35 -17.32 -44.53
C ALA A 407 -3.04 -18.68 -44.39
N ALA A 408 -4.35 -18.69 -44.10
CA ALA A 408 -5.12 -19.92 -44.12
C ALA A 408 -4.93 -20.60 -45.50
N PRO A 409 -4.73 -21.90 -45.54
CA PRO A 409 -4.72 -22.60 -46.84
C PRO A 409 -6.05 -22.33 -47.54
N ARG A 410 -5.97 -21.88 -48.79
CA ARG A 410 -7.12 -21.61 -49.67
C ARG A 410 -7.86 -22.91 -49.98
#